data_c4b6b35e03c65fff5f5f8f99a66d9b57
#
_entry.id   c4b6b35e03c65fff5f5f8f99a66d9b57
#
_cell.length_a   1.000
_cell.length_b   1.000
_cell.length_c   1.000
_cell.angle_alpha   90.00
_cell.angle_beta   90.00
_cell.angle_gamma   90.00
#
_symmetry.space_group_name_H-M   'P 1'
#
loop_
_entity.id
_entity.type
_entity.pdbx_description
1 polymer ?
#
loop_
_entity_poly.entity_id
_entity_poly.type
_entity_poly.pdbx_seq_one_letter_code
_entity_poly.pdbx_strand_id
1 'polypeptide(L)'
;MGKNISLWDHCDPQNHAPQIVAVKLSAKGERSVRQHHPWIFDQNILKTNKTPKAGDVGIIFAYKSNKVIGLGLMDPKSPIAIKMIHFDGGAEINEAFFLDLFKKAIEKRVPLIDKTNAMRLVFGENDGLPGLIVDQYDAVLVVKIYSLMWLPYMALIKEVLLSLCAPKSIVLRANRHVSRALKLEEEDQVVLIYGSLPNPEIEFHEYGVRFLAHVLKGHKTGFFLDHRNNRHRVGQLSHGKRVLDVFAYAGGFGVHALANGAKQVTSIDISAQALSLAEKNAALNEFTGKHETLCGDAFDLLQQQIKKGIQYDVVVIDPPSFANSADGVDLALNKYETLTRLGTQLVAKKGWLILASCSSRVDMDQFLQAHKKGFTAVKTQDFNLIEKTGHDIDHAVGFEHGHYLKTAYYRRK
;
A
#
# COMPACT_ATOMS: atom_id res chain seq x y z
N MET A 1 38.98 4.45 -2.28
CA MET A 1 37.54 4.28 -2.56
C MET A 1 36.86 3.93 -1.24
N GLY A 2 36.07 4.84 -0.66
CA GLY A 2 35.32 4.56 0.57
C GLY A 2 34.34 3.42 0.31
N LYS A 3 34.19 2.49 1.25
CA LYS A 3 33.14 1.47 1.19
C LYS A 3 31.79 2.19 1.12
N ASN A 4 30.98 1.92 0.11
CA ASN A 4 29.58 2.33 0.13
C ASN A 4 28.92 1.69 1.36
N ILE A 5 28.26 2.49 2.17
CA ILE A 5 27.59 2.06 3.39
C ILE A 5 26.16 1.71 3.00
N SER A 6 25.81 0.43 3.07
CA SER A 6 24.48 -0.06 2.73
C SER A 6 23.43 0.30 3.79
N LEU A 7 22.15 0.21 3.47
CA LEU A 7 21.05 0.40 4.43
C LEU A 7 21.24 -0.47 5.69
N TRP A 8 21.72 -1.72 5.53
CA TRP A 8 21.90 -2.64 6.66
C TRP A 8 23.05 -2.20 7.60
N ASP A 9 24.09 -1.60 7.08
CA ASP A 9 25.21 -1.10 7.91
C ASP A 9 24.75 0.02 8.86
N HIS A 10 23.72 0.78 8.47
CA HIS A 10 23.09 1.77 9.36
C HIS A 10 22.22 1.16 10.45
N CYS A 11 21.87 -0.13 10.35
CA CYS A 11 21.09 -0.85 11.35
C CYS A 11 21.92 -1.49 12.46
N ASP A 12 23.23 -1.32 12.45
CA ASP A 12 24.12 -1.83 13.51
C ASP A 12 23.76 -1.17 14.86
N PRO A 13 23.38 -1.94 15.89
CA PRO A 13 23.06 -1.43 17.21
C PRO A 13 24.19 -0.60 17.85
N GLN A 14 25.45 -0.81 17.43
CA GLN A 14 26.59 -0.03 17.91
C GLN A 14 26.54 1.41 17.41
N ASN A 15 25.91 1.70 16.29
CA ASN A 15 25.78 3.05 15.74
C ASN A 15 24.85 3.93 16.58
N HIS A 16 23.85 3.34 17.22
CA HIS A 16 22.90 4.04 18.08
C HIS A 16 22.19 3.07 19.03
N ALA A 17 22.51 3.16 20.33
CA ALA A 17 21.73 2.52 21.38
C ALA A 17 20.57 3.45 21.78
N PRO A 18 19.29 3.04 21.59
CA PRO A 18 18.15 3.86 21.94
C PRO A 18 18.13 4.27 23.41
N GLN A 19 17.86 5.54 23.68
CA GLN A 19 17.73 6.07 25.03
C GLN A 19 16.27 6.29 25.39
N ILE A 20 16.00 6.28 26.70
CA ILE A 20 14.69 6.68 27.22
C ILE A 20 14.64 8.21 27.34
N VAL A 21 13.62 8.81 26.75
CA VAL A 21 13.35 10.25 26.76
C VAL A 21 12.01 10.50 27.43
N ALA A 22 12.00 11.23 28.54
CA ALA A 22 10.73 11.68 29.15
C ALA A 22 10.15 12.84 28.32
N VAL A 23 8.88 12.71 27.95
CA VAL A 23 8.18 13.64 27.06
C VAL A 23 6.96 14.21 27.76
N LYS A 24 6.85 15.56 27.79
CA LYS A 24 5.67 16.28 28.23
C LYS A 24 4.97 16.88 27.01
N LEU A 25 3.69 16.58 26.85
CA LEU A 25 2.87 17.05 25.75
C LEU A 25 1.98 18.24 26.16
N SER A 26 1.53 18.99 25.17
CA SER A 26 0.40 19.92 25.31
C SER A 26 -0.89 19.14 25.62
N ALA A 27 -1.91 19.84 26.15
CA ALA A 27 -3.22 19.24 26.40
C ALA A 27 -3.85 18.61 25.13
N LYS A 28 -3.58 19.21 23.94
CA LYS A 28 -4.01 18.68 22.65
C LYS A 28 -3.27 17.38 22.32
N GLY A 29 -1.95 17.34 22.52
CA GLY A 29 -1.15 16.14 22.29
C GLY A 29 -1.55 15.00 23.22
N GLU A 30 -1.78 15.27 24.53
CA GLU A 30 -2.29 14.26 25.47
C GLU A 30 -3.65 13.71 25.04
N ARG A 31 -4.57 14.56 24.58
CA ARG A 31 -5.89 14.11 24.09
C ARG A 31 -5.74 13.16 22.92
N SER A 32 -4.85 13.44 21.96
CA SER A 32 -4.57 12.53 20.83
C SER A 32 -4.07 11.17 21.30
N VAL A 33 -3.13 11.11 22.27
CA VAL A 33 -2.63 9.85 22.84
C VAL A 33 -3.76 9.06 23.51
N ARG A 34 -4.62 9.72 24.30
CA ARG A 34 -5.76 9.07 24.98
C ARG A 34 -6.85 8.58 23.99
N GLN A 35 -6.88 9.14 22.79
CA GLN A 35 -7.73 8.66 21.68
C GLN A 35 -7.03 7.60 20.82
N HIS A 36 -5.89 7.09 21.26
CA HIS A 36 -5.07 6.12 20.57
C HIS A 36 -4.63 6.56 19.16
N HIS A 37 -4.47 7.89 18.96
CA HIS A 37 -3.94 8.38 17.70
C HIS A 37 -2.45 8.05 17.59
N PRO A 38 -1.99 7.40 16.49
CA PRO A 38 -0.63 6.88 16.40
C PRO A 38 0.44 7.96 16.23
N TRP A 39 0.08 9.22 16.00
CA TRP A 39 1.02 10.30 15.69
C TRP A 39 0.98 11.43 16.70
N ILE A 40 2.16 11.86 17.15
CA ILE A 40 2.35 13.09 17.89
C ILE A 40 3.19 14.04 17.04
N PHE A 41 2.60 15.19 16.71
CA PHE A 41 3.28 16.23 15.94
C PHE A 41 4.23 17.02 16.85
N ASP A 42 5.33 17.53 16.28
CA ASP A 42 6.38 18.31 16.96
C ASP A 42 5.83 19.47 17.78
N GLN A 43 4.88 20.24 17.23
CA GLN A 43 4.17 21.35 17.89
C GLN A 43 3.40 20.96 19.16
N ASN A 44 3.16 19.66 19.38
CA ASN A 44 2.48 19.17 20.59
C ASN A 44 3.44 18.74 21.69
N ILE A 45 4.77 18.79 21.45
CA ILE A 45 5.81 18.47 22.44
C ILE A 45 6.17 19.77 23.15
N LEU A 46 5.91 19.84 24.46
CA LEU A 46 6.29 21.01 25.28
C LEU A 46 7.71 20.91 25.79
N LYS A 47 8.14 19.72 26.18
CA LYS A 47 9.46 19.53 26.79
C LYS A 47 9.90 18.07 26.68
N THR A 48 11.20 17.87 26.50
CA THR A 48 11.91 16.61 26.66
C THR A 48 13.03 16.79 27.69
N ASN A 49 13.39 15.74 28.41
CA ASN A 49 14.49 15.79 29.40
C ASN A 49 15.87 15.67 28.77
N LYS A 50 15.93 15.22 27.51
CA LYS A 50 17.16 15.06 26.69
C LYS A 50 16.88 15.48 25.26
N THR A 51 17.91 15.78 24.49
CA THR A 51 17.80 15.95 23.03
C THR A 51 17.57 14.57 22.39
N PRO A 52 16.40 14.32 21.76
CA PRO A 52 16.07 13.02 21.22
C PRO A 52 16.81 12.76 19.90
N LYS A 53 17.10 11.48 19.66
CA LYS A 53 17.55 10.95 18.36
C LYS A 53 16.46 10.03 17.77
N ALA A 54 16.54 9.79 16.47
CA ALA A 54 15.63 8.86 15.81
C ALA A 54 15.81 7.44 16.41
N GLY A 55 14.70 6.83 16.84
CA GLY A 55 14.70 5.52 17.49
C GLY A 55 14.75 5.55 19.02
N ASP A 56 15.02 6.69 19.67
CA ASP A 56 14.88 6.79 21.11
C ASP A 56 13.43 6.49 21.55
N VAL A 57 13.27 5.96 22.75
CA VAL A 57 11.95 5.65 23.33
C VAL A 57 11.41 6.84 24.10
N GLY A 58 10.39 7.49 23.58
CA GLY A 58 9.66 8.56 24.26
C GLY A 58 8.65 7.98 25.26
N ILE A 59 8.84 8.23 26.56
CA ILE A 59 7.84 7.96 27.60
C ILE A 59 6.95 9.17 27.72
N ILE A 60 5.66 9.01 27.45
CA ILE A 60 4.67 10.08 27.43
C ILE A 60 4.00 10.21 28.79
N PHE A 61 4.17 11.36 29.42
CA PHE A 61 3.54 11.66 30.71
C PHE A 61 2.27 12.48 30.54
N ALA A 62 1.27 12.20 31.37
CA ALA A 62 0.06 13.01 31.44
C ALA A 62 0.37 14.45 31.81
N TYR A 63 -0.34 15.42 31.22
CA TYR A 63 -0.06 16.86 31.35
C TYR A 63 -0.07 17.37 32.80
N LYS A 64 -1.01 16.88 33.61
CA LYS A 64 -1.19 17.33 34.99
C LYS A 64 -0.65 16.35 36.05
N SER A 65 -0.13 15.22 35.67
CA SER A 65 0.40 14.21 36.59
C SER A 65 1.64 13.54 36.01
N ASN A 66 2.37 12.81 36.85
CA ASN A 66 3.53 12.01 36.39
C ASN A 66 3.12 10.60 35.95
N LYS A 67 1.83 10.37 35.64
CA LYS A 67 1.37 9.08 35.14
C LYS A 67 1.79 8.90 33.70
N VAL A 68 2.40 7.76 33.39
CA VAL A 68 2.71 7.35 32.01
C VAL A 68 1.42 6.99 31.31
N ILE A 69 1.21 7.52 30.09
CA ILE A 69 0.03 7.30 29.27
C ILE A 69 0.33 6.62 27.95
N GLY A 70 1.60 6.35 27.64
CA GLY A 70 1.99 5.61 26.45
C GLY A 70 3.48 5.75 26.14
N LEU A 71 3.92 4.99 25.16
CA LEU A 71 5.29 4.98 24.63
C LEU A 71 5.27 5.17 23.12
N GLY A 72 6.27 5.86 22.59
CA GLY A 72 6.46 6.02 21.17
C GLY A 72 7.92 6.08 20.78
N LEU A 73 8.21 5.80 19.53
CA LEU A 73 9.56 5.99 18.97
C LEU A 73 9.71 7.42 18.48
N MET A 74 10.85 8.02 18.84
CA MET A 74 11.18 9.40 18.47
C MET A 74 11.63 9.46 17.01
N ASP A 75 11.18 10.49 16.30
CA ASP A 75 11.58 10.84 14.93
C ASP A 75 11.72 12.37 14.80
N PRO A 76 12.71 12.98 15.50
CA PRO A 76 12.76 14.43 15.74
C PRO A 76 12.98 15.28 14.48
N LYS A 77 13.33 14.68 13.34
CA LYS A 77 13.45 15.38 12.04
C LYS A 77 12.18 15.28 11.19
N SER A 78 11.14 14.63 11.70
CA SER A 78 9.84 14.51 11.04
C SER A 78 8.82 15.45 11.70
N PRO A 79 7.87 16.02 10.96
CA PRO A 79 6.72 16.73 11.56
C PRO A 79 5.92 15.84 12.52
N ILE A 80 5.88 14.52 12.27
CA ILE A 80 5.36 13.51 13.19
C ILE A 80 6.53 13.07 14.08
N ALA A 81 6.81 13.85 15.11
CA ALA A 81 8.02 13.72 15.91
C ALA A 81 8.03 12.50 16.84
N ILE A 82 6.87 11.95 17.19
CA ILE A 82 6.76 10.68 17.92
C ILE A 82 5.69 9.82 17.26
N LYS A 83 6.03 8.57 17.04
CA LYS A 83 5.11 7.55 16.53
C LYS A 83 4.83 6.56 17.64
N MET A 84 3.56 6.49 18.06
CA MET A 84 3.14 5.68 19.20
C MET A 84 3.20 4.19 18.88
N ILE A 85 3.77 3.41 19.81
CA ILE A 85 3.86 1.94 19.72
C ILE A 85 3.15 1.24 20.89
N HIS A 86 2.81 2.02 21.94
CA HIS A 86 2.06 1.51 23.10
C HIS A 86 1.21 2.60 23.72
N PHE A 87 0.01 2.25 24.21
CA PHE A 87 -0.95 3.15 24.83
C PHE A 87 -1.34 2.66 26.23
N ASP A 88 -1.97 3.54 27.02
CA ASP A 88 -2.57 3.27 28.32
C ASP A 88 -1.59 2.86 29.43
N GLY A 89 -0.31 3.17 29.27
CA GLY A 89 0.69 2.93 30.31
C GLY A 89 2.11 2.82 29.80
N GLY A 90 2.95 2.18 30.59
CA GLY A 90 4.31 1.84 30.24
C GLY A 90 4.45 0.37 29.81
N ALA A 91 5.48 0.08 29.04
CA ALA A 91 5.91 -1.27 28.71
C ALA A 91 7.44 -1.29 28.59
N GLU A 92 8.04 -2.44 28.73
CA GLU A 92 9.44 -2.65 28.41
C GLU A 92 9.58 -2.95 26.91
N ILE A 93 10.38 -2.14 26.23
CA ILE A 93 10.61 -2.30 24.79
C ILE A 93 11.79 -3.27 24.58
N ASN A 94 11.46 -4.55 24.51
CA ASN A 94 12.39 -5.66 24.35
C ASN A 94 11.89 -6.63 23.26
N GLU A 95 12.54 -7.76 23.09
CA GLU A 95 12.18 -8.78 22.12
C GLU A 95 10.74 -9.28 22.30
N ALA A 96 10.35 -9.58 23.54
CA ALA A 96 9.01 -10.07 23.85
C ALA A 96 7.91 -9.07 23.48
N PHE A 97 8.17 -7.76 23.63
CA PHE A 97 7.27 -6.69 23.21
C PHE A 97 7.05 -6.71 21.70
N PHE A 98 8.12 -6.75 20.93
CA PHE A 98 7.99 -6.81 19.46
C PHE A 98 7.40 -8.13 18.99
N LEU A 99 7.78 -9.25 19.60
CA LEU A 99 7.21 -10.57 19.28
C LEU A 99 5.68 -10.55 19.43
N ASP A 100 5.14 -9.97 20.51
CA ASP A 100 3.71 -9.84 20.74
C ASP A 100 3.02 -8.96 19.69
N LEU A 101 3.61 -7.80 19.35
CA LEU A 101 3.06 -6.91 18.32
C LEU A 101 3.02 -7.57 16.95
N PHE A 102 4.12 -8.19 16.52
CA PHE A 102 4.18 -8.87 15.22
C PHE A 102 3.24 -10.09 15.18
N LYS A 103 3.17 -10.88 16.24
CA LYS A 103 2.25 -12.01 16.35
C LYS A 103 0.80 -11.55 16.18
N LYS A 104 0.37 -10.52 16.91
CA LYS A 104 -0.98 -9.94 16.78
C LYS A 104 -1.26 -9.43 15.37
N ALA A 105 -0.26 -8.80 14.71
CA ALA A 105 -0.41 -8.36 13.34
C ALA A 105 -0.60 -9.55 12.39
N ILE A 106 0.24 -10.58 12.48
CA ILE A 106 0.19 -11.77 11.62
C ILE A 106 -1.11 -12.55 11.81
N GLU A 107 -1.57 -12.72 13.05
CA GLU A 107 -2.82 -13.43 13.37
C GLU A 107 -4.04 -12.85 12.68
N LYS A 108 -4.09 -11.54 12.47
CA LYS A 108 -5.17 -10.89 11.69
C LYS A 108 -5.21 -11.35 10.23
N ARG A 109 -4.14 -11.89 9.68
CA ARG A 109 -4.00 -12.34 8.28
C ARG A 109 -4.31 -13.82 8.09
N VAL A 110 -4.50 -14.58 9.15
CA VAL A 110 -4.82 -16.02 9.10
C VAL A 110 -5.97 -16.35 8.12
N PRO A 111 -7.07 -15.54 8.01
CA PRO A 111 -8.16 -15.82 7.06
C PRO A 111 -7.76 -15.71 5.58
N LEU A 112 -6.55 -15.27 5.26
CA LEU A 112 -6.04 -15.16 3.89
C LEU A 112 -5.18 -16.35 3.45
N ILE A 113 -4.72 -17.20 4.36
CA ILE A 113 -3.73 -18.26 4.09
C ILE A 113 -4.20 -19.21 2.98
N ASP A 114 -5.48 -19.56 2.96
CA ASP A 114 -6.05 -20.44 1.93
C ASP A 114 -6.32 -19.72 0.59
N LYS A 115 -6.20 -18.40 0.56
CA LYS A 115 -6.51 -17.58 -0.62
C LYS A 115 -5.26 -17.09 -1.35
N THR A 116 -4.15 -16.93 -0.63
CA THR A 116 -2.92 -16.35 -1.16
C THR A 116 -1.72 -16.70 -0.30
N ASN A 117 -0.55 -16.80 -0.95
CA ASN A 117 0.75 -16.83 -0.28
C ASN A 117 1.50 -15.47 -0.38
N ALA A 118 0.79 -14.39 -0.80
CA ALA A 118 1.32 -13.04 -0.79
C ALA A 118 0.36 -12.08 -0.09
N MET A 119 0.80 -11.51 1.03
CA MET A 119 -0.03 -10.63 1.85
C MET A 119 0.81 -9.65 2.64
N ARG A 120 0.20 -8.55 3.08
CA ARG A 120 0.80 -7.61 4.02
C ARG A 120 0.68 -8.15 5.44
N LEU A 121 1.80 -8.58 6.01
CA LEU A 121 1.85 -9.08 7.40
C LEU A 121 1.78 -7.95 8.44
N VAL A 122 2.42 -6.80 8.12
CA VAL A 122 2.43 -5.61 8.98
C VAL A 122 2.05 -4.39 8.16
N PHE A 123 1.03 -3.67 8.61
CA PHE A 123 0.51 -2.47 7.98
C PHE A 123 0.71 -1.22 8.87
N GLY A 124 1.93 -0.94 9.22
CA GLY A 124 2.33 0.30 9.90
C GLY A 124 1.52 0.63 11.15
N GLU A 125 1.00 1.83 11.17
CA GLU A 125 0.17 2.40 12.25
C GLU A 125 -1.03 1.52 12.63
N ASN A 126 -1.61 0.82 11.65
CA ASN A 126 -2.79 -0.02 11.83
C ASN A 126 -2.51 -1.30 12.64
N ASP A 127 -1.23 -1.65 12.77
CA ASP A 127 -0.77 -2.80 13.55
C ASP A 127 0.12 -2.39 14.74
N GLY A 128 0.17 -1.10 15.09
CA GLY A 128 0.98 -0.60 16.19
C GLY A 128 2.49 -0.54 15.90
N LEU A 129 2.87 -0.64 14.62
CA LEU A 129 4.26 -0.59 14.13
C LEU A 129 4.41 0.57 13.11
N PRO A 130 4.21 1.83 13.52
CA PRO A 130 4.05 2.97 12.62
C PRO A 130 5.24 3.16 11.68
N GLY A 131 4.94 3.35 10.40
CA GLY A 131 5.97 3.53 9.38
C GLY A 131 6.83 2.29 9.10
N LEU A 132 6.35 1.09 9.47
CA LEU A 132 6.94 -0.20 9.14
C LEU A 132 5.94 -1.04 8.34
N ILE A 133 6.36 -1.52 7.18
CA ILE A 133 5.59 -2.43 6.35
C ILE A 133 6.36 -3.74 6.24
N VAL A 134 5.66 -4.87 6.38
CA VAL A 134 6.19 -6.20 6.06
C VAL A 134 5.22 -6.88 5.12
N ASP A 135 5.67 -7.12 3.89
CA ASP A 135 4.92 -7.87 2.88
C ASP A 135 5.59 -9.22 2.65
N GLN A 136 4.78 -10.27 2.57
CA GLN A 136 5.19 -11.63 2.24
C GLN A 136 4.90 -11.89 0.77
N TYR A 137 5.83 -12.55 0.08
CA TYR A 137 5.67 -13.14 -1.23
C TYR A 137 6.23 -14.56 -1.17
N ASP A 138 5.36 -15.55 -1.10
CA ASP A 138 5.72 -16.94 -0.83
C ASP A 138 6.62 -17.06 0.42
N ALA A 139 7.83 -17.55 0.31
CA ALA A 139 8.79 -17.68 1.40
C ALA A 139 9.74 -16.47 1.56
N VAL A 140 9.49 -15.37 0.86
CA VAL A 140 10.29 -14.14 0.92
C VAL A 140 9.54 -13.04 1.66
N LEU A 141 10.18 -12.43 2.65
CA LEU A 141 9.67 -11.22 3.31
C LEU A 141 10.35 -9.97 2.76
N VAL A 142 9.56 -8.93 2.54
CA VAL A 142 10.06 -7.60 2.19
C VAL A 142 9.68 -6.65 3.31
N VAL A 143 10.69 -6.19 4.05
CA VAL A 143 10.54 -5.20 5.11
C VAL A 143 10.82 -3.82 4.52
N LYS A 144 9.88 -2.88 4.65
CA LYS A 144 10.06 -1.51 4.18
C LYS A 144 9.90 -0.53 5.31
N ILE A 145 10.92 0.31 5.51
CA ILE A 145 10.93 1.35 6.54
C ILE A 145 10.68 2.73 5.94
N TYR A 146 9.85 3.51 6.64
CA TYR A 146 9.46 4.87 6.27
C TYR A 146 10.05 5.93 7.19
N SER A 147 10.78 5.52 8.24
CA SER A 147 11.42 6.40 9.22
C SER A 147 12.72 5.81 9.71
N LEU A 148 13.69 6.68 10.01
CA LEU A 148 14.98 6.33 10.62
C LEU A 148 14.83 5.73 12.03
N MET A 149 13.70 5.93 12.70
CA MET A 149 13.46 5.42 14.05
C MET A 149 13.55 3.90 14.16
N TRP A 150 13.38 3.18 13.03
CA TRP A 150 13.44 1.73 13.01
C TRP A 150 14.85 1.14 12.91
N LEU A 151 15.84 1.94 12.48
CA LEU A 151 17.20 1.45 12.26
C LEU A 151 17.79 0.70 13.47
N PRO A 152 17.70 1.23 14.72
CA PRO A 152 18.28 0.55 15.90
C PRO A 152 17.60 -0.79 16.23
N TYR A 153 16.38 -1.00 15.72
CA TYR A 153 15.57 -2.20 16.02
C TYR A 153 15.59 -3.25 14.92
N MET A 154 16.21 -2.97 13.76
CA MET A 154 16.12 -3.86 12.59
C MET A 154 16.76 -5.23 12.82
N ALA A 155 17.85 -5.31 13.59
CA ALA A 155 18.45 -6.59 13.96
C ALA A 155 17.47 -7.45 14.79
N LEU A 156 16.82 -6.84 15.78
CA LEU A 156 15.82 -7.50 16.62
C LEU A 156 14.57 -7.89 15.81
N ILE A 157 14.07 -6.99 14.96
CA ILE A 157 12.92 -7.26 14.09
C ILE A 157 13.20 -8.43 13.14
N LYS A 158 14.43 -8.53 12.62
CA LYS A 158 14.85 -9.66 11.78
C LYS A 158 14.69 -10.99 12.55
N GLU A 159 15.19 -11.07 13.78
CA GLU A 159 15.08 -12.30 14.60
C GLU A 159 13.60 -12.63 14.92
N VAL A 160 12.79 -11.63 15.25
CA VAL A 160 11.33 -11.81 15.46
C VAL A 160 10.66 -12.39 14.20
N LEU A 161 10.97 -11.85 13.02
CA LEU A 161 10.41 -12.34 11.75
C LEU A 161 10.89 -13.74 11.41
N LEU A 162 12.15 -14.08 11.70
CA LEU A 162 12.68 -15.44 11.54
C LEU A 162 11.92 -16.43 12.45
N SER A 163 11.67 -16.06 13.69
CA SER A 163 10.94 -16.90 14.66
C SER A 163 9.48 -17.12 14.27
N LEU A 164 8.78 -16.07 13.79
CA LEU A 164 7.33 -16.15 13.52
C LEU A 164 6.99 -16.70 12.14
N CYS A 165 7.82 -16.42 11.12
CA CYS A 165 7.48 -16.69 9.73
C CYS A 165 8.36 -17.75 9.06
N ALA A 166 9.54 -18.07 9.62
CA ALA A 166 10.53 -18.98 9.07
C ALA A 166 10.80 -18.73 7.55
N PRO A 167 11.07 -17.49 7.11
CA PRO A 167 11.23 -17.17 5.70
C PRO A 167 12.54 -17.76 5.14
N LYS A 168 12.59 -18.00 3.82
CA LYS A 168 13.84 -18.34 3.12
C LYS A 168 14.73 -17.12 2.94
N SER A 169 14.14 -15.94 2.81
CA SER A 169 14.88 -14.70 2.62
C SER A 169 14.14 -13.49 3.19
N ILE A 170 14.90 -12.49 3.64
CA ILE A 170 14.37 -11.19 4.07
C ILE A 170 15.10 -10.09 3.31
N VAL A 171 14.34 -9.25 2.62
CA VAL A 171 14.81 -8.04 1.93
C VAL A 171 14.40 -6.82 2.75
N LEU A 172 15.34 -5.93 3.05
CA LEU A 172 15.10 -4.62 3.67
C LEU A 172 15.11 -3.53 2.61
N ARG A 173 14.13 -2.63 2.64
CA ARG A 173 13.99 -1.50 1.70
C ARG A 173 13.81 -0.18 2.45
N ALA A 174 14.55 0.84 2.06
CA ALA A 174 14.32 2.21 2.48
C ALA A 174 13.26 2.89 1.59
N ASN A 175 12.45 3.78 2.17
CA ASN A 175 11.68 4.71 1.37
C ASN A 175 12.56 5.90 0.94
N ARG A 176 12.08 6.75 0.04
CA ARG A 176 12.81 7.93 -0.48
C ARG A 176 13.27 8.89 0.63
N HIS A 177 12.50 9.03 1.72
CA HIS A 177 12.85 9.91 2.84
C HIS A 177 14.04 9.34 3.60
N VAL A 178 14.01 8.07 3.97
CA VAL A 178 15.10 7.36 4.64
C VAL A 178 16.36 7.36 3.76
N SER A 179 16.22 7.02 2.47
CA SER A 179 17.35 7.00 1.53
C SER A 179 18.05 8.37 1.44
N ARG A 180 17.28 9.45 1.31
CA ARG A 180 17.84 10.82 1.29
C ARG A 180 18.51 11.21 2.61
N ALA A 181 17.90 10.86 3.73
CA ALA A 181 18.43 11.19 5.05
C ALA A 181 19.77 10.48 5.34
N LEU A 182 19.93 9.26 4.83
CA LEU A 182 21.16 8.46 4.95
C LEU A 182 22.11 8.66 3.77
N LYS A 183 21.71 9.40 2.73
CA LYS A 183 22.48 9.60 1.50
C LYS A 183 22.87 8.29 0.80
N LEU A 184 21.93 7.33 0.77
CA LEU A 184 22.13 6.04 0.13
C LEU A 184 22.12 6.17 -1.39
N GLU A 185 23.06 5.52 -2.06
CA GLU A 185 23.02 5.29 -3.50
C GLU A 185 21.85 4.33 -3.86
N GLU A 186 21.46 4.26 -5.12
CA GLU A 186 20.29 3.48 -5.54
C GLU A 186 20.43 2.00 -5.18
N GLU A 187 21.61 1.43 -5.37
CA GLU A 187 21.95 0.04 -5.06
C GLU A 187 21.95 -0.29 -3.56
N ASP A 188 22.18 0.71 -2.70
CA ASP A 188 22.27 0.55 -1.25
C ASP A 188 20.92 0.71 -0.53
N GLN A 189 19.87 1.11 -1.24
CA GLN A 189 18.52 1.35 -0.68
C GLN A 189 17.73 0.06 -0.44
N VAL A 190 18.14 -1.05 -1.09
CA VAL A 190 17.48 -2.35 -1.02
C VAL A 190 18.51 -3.42 -0.78
N VAL A 191 18.43 -4.12 0.35
CA VAL A 191 19.46 -5.05 0.81
C VAL A 191 18.85 -6.39 1.20
N LEU A 192 19.48 -7.48 0.82
CA LEU A 192 19.17 -8.81 1.36
C LEU A 192 19.82 -8.92 2.75
N ILE A 193 19.00 -9.06 3.80
CA ILE A 193 19.47 -9.10 5.20
C ILE A 193 19.43 -10.50 5.81
N TYR A 194 18.86 -11.47 5.10
CA TYR A 194 18.82 -12.88 5.51
C TYR A 194 18.60 -13.79 4.30
N GLY A 195 19.25 -14.96 4.33
CA GLY A 195 19.09 -16.03 3.35
C GLY A 195 19.74 -15.77 2.01
N SER A 196 19.19 -16.35 0.94
CA SER A 196 19.64 -16.18 -0.44
C SER A 196 18.48 -15.87 -1.36
N LEU A 197 18.72 -15.04 -2.37
CA LEU A 197 17.71 -14.61 -3.35
C LEU A 197 18.27 -14.77 -4.77
N PRO A 198 18.33 -16.01 -5.30
CA PRO A 198 18.89 -16.27 -6.63
C PRO A 198 18.03 -15.68 -7.75
N ASN A 199 16.73 -15.54 -7.54
CA ASN A 199 15.81 -14.86 -8.43
C ASN A 199 15.02 -13.79 -7.66
N PRO A 200 15.09 -12.51 -8.05
CA PRO A 200 14.33 -11.45 -7.42
C PRO A 200 12.86 -11.38 -7.88
N GLU A 201 12.47 -12.09 -8.93
CA GLU A 201 11.08 -12.26 -9.37
C GLU A 201 10.48 -13.46 -8.63
N ILE A 202 9.69 -13.20 -7.60
CA ILE A 202 9.06 -14.23 -6.77
C ILE A 202 7.66 -14.50 -7.28
N GLU A 203 7.42 -15.77 -7.64
CA GLU A 203 6.09 -16.21 -8.00
C GLU A 203 5.22 -16.35 -6.75
N PHE A 204 4.00 -15.85 -6.85
CA PHE A 204 2.97 -15.99 -5.84
C PHE A 204 1.61 -16.22 -6.47
N HIS A 205 0.62 -16.58 -5.67
CA HIS A 205 -0.75 -16.73 -6.12
C HIS A 205 -1.74 -15.96 -5.23
N GLU A 206 -2.85 -15.55 -5.83
CA GLU A 206 -4.03 -15.01 -5.14
C GLU A 206 -5.30 -15.58 -5.77
N TYR A 207 -6.14 -16.24 -4.96
CA TYR A 207 -7.33 -16.95 -5.45
C TYR A 207 -7.04 -17.91 -6.61
N GLY A 208 -5.90 -18.59 -6.59
CA GLY A 208 -5.44 -19.52 -7.63
C GLY A 208 -4.82 -18.88 -8.87
N VAL A 209 -4.82 -17.55 -8.99
CA VAL A 209 -4.19 -16.83 -10.11
C VAL A 209 -2.74 -16.51 -9.75
N ARG A 210 -1.80 -16.81 -10.65
CA ARG A 210 -0.34 -16.70 -10.45
C ARG A 210 0.18 -15.37 -10.96
N PHE A 211 1.13 -14.79 -10.22
CA PHE A 211 1.79 -13.51 -10.51
C PHE A 211 3.27 -13.55 -10.12
N LEU A 212 4.03 -12.57 -10.62
CA LEU A 212 5.40 -12.28 -10.22
C LEU A 212 5.46 -10.96 -9.44
N ALA A 213 6.18 -10.98 -8.32
CA ALA A 213 6.59 -9.80 -7.58
C ALA A 213 8.10 -9.60 -7.68
N HIS A 214 8.56 -8.49 -8.22
CA HIS A 214 9.99 -8.19 -8.26
C HIS A 214 10.42 -7.49 -6.97
N VAL A 215 10.88 -8.24 -5.97
CA VAL A 215 11.10 -7.77 -4.59
C VAL A 215 12.25 -6.77 -4.42
N LEU A 216 13.17 -6.66 -5.38
CA LEU A 216 14.26 -5.68 -5.35
C LEU A 216 13.90 -4.37 -6.07
N LYS A 217 13.30 -4.43 -7.27
CA LYS A 217 13.05 -3.25 -8.13
C LYS A 217 11.58 -2.89 -8.31
N GLY A 218 10.64 -3.78 -7.92
CA GLY A 218 9.21 -3.57 -8.10
C GLY A 218 8.69 -2.38 -7.30
N HIS A 219 7.56 -1.81 -7.77
CA HIS A 219 6.86 -0.77 -7.04
C HIS A 219 6.43 -1.25 -5.65
N LYS A 220 6.32 -0.32 -4.68
CA LYS A 220 6.02 -0.60 -3.26
C LYS A 220 7.03 -1.59 -2.68
N THR A 221 6.67 -2.88 -2.57
CA THR A 221 7.50 -3.99 -2.08
C THR A 221 7.72 -5.08 -3.13
N GLY A 222 7.06 -4.96 -4.29
CA GLY A 222 7.12 -5.93 -5.40
C GLY A 222 5.84 -5.96 -6.22
N PHE A 223 4.67 -5.86 -5.56
CA PHE A 223 3.34 -5.88 -6.18
C PHE A 223 2.36 -5.01 -5.38
N PHE A 224 1.17 -4.71 -5.95
CA PHE A 224 0.09 -3.98 -5.28
C PHE A 224 -0.89 -4.98 -4.64
N LEU A 225 -0.67 -5.33 -3.37
CA LEU A 225 -1.45 -6.34 -2.67
C LEU A 225 -2.85 -5.85 -2.23
N ASP A 226 -3.02 -4.53 -2.13
CA ASP A 226 -4.21 -3.87 -1.57
C ASP A 226 -5.50 -4.06 -2.38
N HIS A 227 -5.40 -4.37 -3.67
CA HIS A 227 -6.54 -4.62 -4.57
C HIS A 227 -6.92 -6.10 -4.76
N ARG A 228 -6.37 -7.03 -3.98
CA ARG A 228 -6.58 -8.49 -4.14
C ARG A 228 -8.05 -8.86 -4.30
N ASN A 229 -8.92 -8.44 -3.38
CA ASN A 229 -10.35 -8.76 -3.43
C ASN A 229 -11.04 -8.11 -4.64
N ASN A 230 -10.65 -6.89 -5.01
CA ASN A 230 -11.21 -6.23 -6.19
C ASN A 230 -10.80 -6.94 -7.49
N ARG A 231 -9.54 -7.40 -7.60
CA ARG A 231 -9.08 -8.20 -8.75
C ARG A 231 -9.84 -9.50 -8.85
N HIS A 232 -9.99 -10.23 -7.76
CA HIS A 232 -10.79 -11.46 -7.71
C HIS A 232 -12.25 -11.20 -8.14
N ARG A 233 -12.87 -10.13 -7.63
CA ARG A 233 -14.24 -9.73 -7.98
C ARG A 233 -14.38 -9.43 -9.47
N VAL A 234 -13.43 -8.70 -10.06
CA VAL A 234 -13.41 -8.45 -11.51
C VAL A 234 -13.26 -9.75 -12.28
N GLY A 235 -12.39 -10.67 -11.85
CA GLY A 235 -12.29 -12.00 -12.45
C GLY A 235 -13.64 -12.71 -12.51
N GLN A 236 -14.37 -12.77 -11.38
CA GLN A 236 -15.71 -13.40 -11.34
C GLN A 236 -16.73 -12.76 -12.28
N LEU A 237 -16.61 -11.47 -12.60
CA LEU A 237 -17.49 -10.75 -13.51
C LEU A 237 -17.13 -10.95 -14.99
N SER A 238 -16.00 -11.58 -15.30
CA SER A 238 -15.33 -11.51 -16.60
C SER A 238 -15.55 -12.73 -17.51
N HIS A 239 -16.16 -13.83 -17.03
CA HIS A 239 -16.34 -15.04 -17.83
C HIS A 239 -17.08 -14.78 -19.14
N GLY A 240 -16.46 -15.14 -20.29
CA GLY A 240 -16.99 -14.92 -21.63
C GLY A 240 -17.05 -13.44 -22.07
N LYS A 241 -16.46 -12.51 -21.34
CA LYS A 241 -16.56 -11.06 -21.51
C LYS A 241 -15.36 -10.45 -22.20
N ARG A 242 -15.58 -9.26 -22.79
CA ARG A 242 -14.52 -8.35 -23.22
C ARG A 242 -14.21 -7.38 -22.08
N VAL A 243 -12.97 -7.35 -21.63
CA VAL A 243 -12.52 -6.56 -20.47
C VAL A 243 -11.53 -5.50 -20.92
N LEU A 244 -11.65 -4.29 -20.38
CA LEU A 244 -10.69 -3.21 -20.50
C LEU A 244 -10.09 -2.94 -19.11
N ASP A 245 -8.77 -3.08 -18.98
CA ASP A 245 -8.00 -2.82 -17.77
C ASP A 245 -7.12 -1.58 -18.01
N VAL A 246 -7.46 -0.45 -17.37
CA VAL A 246 -6.82 0.85 -17.58
C VAL A 246 -5.96 1.20 -16.38
N PHE A 247 -4.73 1.63 -16.63
CA PHE A 247 -3.63 1.75 -15.69
C PHE A 247 -3.23 0.38 -15.16
N ALA A 248 -3.12 -0.57 -16.10
CA ALA A 248 -3.03 -1.99 -15.81
C ALA A 248 -1.78 -2.40 -15.03
N TYR A 249 -0.68 -1.61 -15.09
CA TYR A 249 0.61 -1.95 -14.47
C TYR A 249 1.01 -3.39 -14.82
N ALA A 250 1.17 -4.26 -13.82
CA ALA A 250 1.51 -5.68 -13.97
C ALA A 250 0.32 -6.57 -14.38
N GLY A 251 -0.79 -5.98 -14.84
CA GLY A 251 -1.97 -6.69 -15.34
C GLY A 251 -2.85 -7.29 -14.24
N GLY A 252 -2.83 -6.75 -13.03
CA GLY A 252 -3.50 -7.36 -11.89
C GLY A 252 -4.97 -7.71 -12.15
N PHE A 253 -5.77 -6.77 -12.64
CA PHE A 253 -7.19 -6.99 -12.98
C PHE A 253 -7.35 -7.82 -14.26
N GLY A 254 -6.56 -7.50 -15.29
CA GLY A 254 -6.62 -8.18 -16.59
C GLY A 254 -6.27 -9.67 -16.50
N VAL A 255 -5.23 -10.03 -15.75
CA VAL A 255 -4.82 -11.43 -15.56
C VAL A 255 -5.85 -12.21 -14.77
N HIS A 256 -6.46 -11.63 -13.73
CA HIS A 256 -7.60 -12.24 -13.05
C HIS A 256 -8.78 -12.48 -14.00
N ALA A 257 -9.06 -11.53 -14.89
CA ALA A 257 -10.11 -11.66 -15.88
C ALA A 257 -9.81 -12.82 -16.87
N LEU A 258 -8.58 -12.90 -17.39
CA LEU A 258 -8.16 -13.99 -18.29
C LEU A 258 -8.28 -15.36 -17.62
N ALA A 259 -7.71 -15.52 -16.44
CA ALA A 259 -7.72 -16.77 -15.67
C ALA A 259 -9.16 -17.22 -15.31
N ASN A 260 -10.11 -16.29 -15.24
CA ASN A 260 -11.53 -16.57 -15.01
C ASN A 260 -12.35 -16.66 -16.31
N GLY A 261 -11.70 -16.83 -17.47
CA GLY A 261 -12.38 -17.13 -18.73
C GLY A 261 -12.87 -15.91 -19.50
N ALA A 262 -12.27 -14.73 -19.34
CA ALA A 262 -12.54 -13.60 -20.22
C ALA A 262 -12.26 -13.96 -21.68
N LYS A 263 -13.16 -13.56 -22.60
CA LYS A 263 -12.98 -13.76 -24.04
C LYS A 263 -11.82 -12.92 -24.60
N GLN A 264 -11.67 -11.71 -24.08
CA GLN A 264 -10.64 -10.77 -24.48
C GLN A 264 -10.34 -9.81 -23.33
N VAL A 265 -9.08 -9.52 -23.11
CA VAL A 265 -8.62 -8.46 -22.22
C VAL A 265 -7.75 -7.48 -23.01
N THR A 266 -8.04 -6.18 -22.88
CA THR A 266 -7.20 -5.11 -23.40
C THR A 266 -6.62 -4.36 -22.19
N SER A 267 -5.31 -4.42 -22.01
CA SER A 267 -4.59 -3.74 -20.91
C SER A 267 -3.95 -2.45 -21.42
N ILE A 268 -4.23 -1.33 -20.77
CA ILE A 268 -3.68 0.00 -21.09
C ILE A 268 -2.77 0.45 -19.95
N ASP A 269 -1.52 0.80 -20.28
CA ASP A 269 -0.58 1.49 -19.38
C ASP A 269 0.38 2.38 -20.19
N ILE A 270 0.92 3.41 -19.53
CA ILE A 270 1.93 4.28 -20.14
C ILE A 270 3.30 3.62 -20.21
N SER A 271 3.55 2.64 -19.35
CA SER A 271 4.83 1.93 -19.24
C SER A 271 4.83 0.64 -20.03
N ALA A 272 5.63 0.59 -21.09
CA ALA A 272 5.86 -0.64 -21.86
C ALA A 272 6.45 -1.76 -20.99
N GLN A 273 7.30 -1.42 -20.00
CA GLN A 273 7.84 -2.40 -19.06
C GLN A 273 6.76 -3.00 -18.16
N ALA A 274 5.79 -2.20 -17.70
CA ALA A 274 4.66 -2.68 -16.93
C ALA A 274 3.78 -3.64 -17.74
N LEU A 275 3.49 -3.29 -19.01
CA LEU A 275 2.73 -4.16 -19.91
C LEU A 275 3.45 -5.47 -20.22
N SER A 276 4.78 -5.44 -20.42
CA SER A 276 5.57 -6.68 -20.56
C SER A 276 5.47 -7.57 -19.32
N LEU A 277 5.42 -6.98 -18.11
CA LEU A 277 5.19 -7.74 -16.89
C LEU A 277 3.75 -8.29 -16.82
N ALA A 278 2.76 -7.55 -17.32
CA ALA A 278 1.38 -8.02 -17.43
C ALA A 278 1.28 -9.24 -18.38
N GLU A 279 1.99 -9.22 -19.49
CA GLU A 279 2.07 -10.35 -20.42
C GLU A 279 2.77 -11.58 -19.80
N LYS A 280 3.86 -11.37 -19.06
CA LYS A 280 4.53 -12.42 -18.28
C LYS A 280 3.59 -13.04 -17.25
N ASN A 281 2.86 -12.20 -16.49
CA ASN A 281 1.90 -12.66 -15.48
C ASN A 281 0.74 -13.43 -16.12
N ALA A 282 0.24 -12.99 -17.28
CA ALA A 282 -0.77 -13.72 -18.02
C ALA A 282 -0.25 -15.12 -18.42
N ALA A 283 0.98 -15.20 -18.94
CA ALA A 283 1.59 -16.45 -19.41
C ALA A 283 1.83 -17.49 -18.29
N LEU A 284 1.81 -17.09 -17.00
CA LEU A 284 1.85 -18.03 -15.88
C LEU A 284 0.55 -18.81 -15.69
N ASN A 285 -0.55 -18.37 -16.30
CA ASN A 285 -1.89 -18.88 -16.08
C ASN A 285 -2.45 -19.52 -17.36
N GLU A 286 -3.32 -20.51 -17.21
CA GLU A 286 -4.06 -21.08 -18.31
C GLU A 286 -5.26 -20.19 -18.66
N PHE A 287 -5.42 -19.84 -19.93
CA PHE A 287 -6.59 -19.12 -20.45
C PHE A 287 -6.77 -19.34 -21.95
N THR A 288 -7.98 -19.17 -22.44
CA THR A 288 -8.32 -19.32 -23.87
C THR A 288 -8.63 -17.97 -24.54
N GLY A 289 -8.78 -16.91 -23.76
CA GLY A 289 -9.09 -15.58 -24.26
C GLY A 289 -7.90 -14.91 -24.93
N LYS A 290 -8.14 -13.77 -25.58
CA LYS A 290 -7.09 -12.95 -26.18
C LYS A 290 -6.61 -11.90 -25.19
N HIS A 291 -5.30 -11.75 -25.00
CA HIS A 291 -4.70 -10.63 -24.28
C HIS A 291 -4.09 -9.64 -25.28
N GLU A 292 -4.44 -8.39 -25.17
CA GLU A 292 -3.90 -7.27 -25.97
C GLU A 292 -3.38 -6.19 -25.04
N THR A 293 -2.23 -5.61 -25.36
CA THR A 293 -1.64 -4.49 -24.63
C THR A 293 -1.60 -3.23 -25.50
N LEU A 294 -1.92 -2.07 -24.91
CA LEU A 294 -1.85 -0.77 -25.57
C LEU A 294 -0.99 0.16 -24.70
N CYS A 295 0.21 0.48 -25.18
CA CYS A 295 1.13 1.37 -24.50
C CYS A 295 0.87 2.83 -24.89
N GLY A 296 0.60 3.69 -23.89
CA GLY A 296 0.40 5.13 -24.10
C GLY A 296 -0.41 5.80 -23.00
N ASP A 297 -0.66 7.10 -23.16
CA ASP A 297 -1.48 7.85 -22.24
C ASP A 297 -2.91 7.30 -22.20
N ALA A 298 -3.41 7.03 -21.01
CA ALA A 298 -4.73 6.41 -20.82
C ALA A 298 -5.88 7.29 -21.33
N PHE A 299 -5.80 8.61 -21.14
CA PHE A 299 -6.86 9.52 -21.60
C PHE A 299 -6.95 9.53 -23.13
N ASP A 300 -5.81 9.55 -23.81
CA ASP A 300 -5.74 9.54 -25.28
C ASP A 300 -6.21 8.20 -25.85
N LEU A 301 -5.73 7.08 -25.25
CA LEU A 301 -6.11 5.75 -25.72
C LEU A 301 -7.61 5.46 -25.50
N LEU A 302 -8.20 5.88 -24.36
CA LEU A 302 -9.63 5.78 -24.14
C LEU A 302 -10.43 6.57 -25.20
N GLN A 303 -9.99 7.80 -25.54
CA GLN A 303 -10.64 8.59 -26.61
C GLN A 303 -10.54 7.90 -27.97
N GLN A 304 -9.40 7.29 -28.29
CA GLN A 304 -9.23 6.52 -29.52
C GLN A 304 -10.17 5.31 -29.58
N GLN A 305 -10.33 4.56 -28.46
CA GLN A 305 -11.26 3.43 -28.38
C GLN A 305 -12.72 3.89 -28.61
N ILE A 306 -13.11 5.04 -28.02
CA ILE A 306 -14.42 5.65 -28.20
C ILE A 306 -14.65 6.01 -29.70
N LYS A 307 -13.67 6.71 -30.33
CA LYS A 307 -13.77 7.07 -31.76
C LYS A 307 -13.91 5.84 -32.69
N LYS A 308 -13.29 4.72 -32.30
CA LYS A 308 -13.42 3.43 -33.01
C LYS A 308 -14.76 2.72 -32.74
N GLY A 309 -15.62 3.23 -31.86
CA GLY A 309 -16.89 2.62 -31.49
C GLY A 309 -16.73 1.30 -30.70
N ILE A 310 -15.57 1.08 -30.08
CA ILE A 310 -15.31 -0.15 -29.35
C ILE A 310 -16.03 -0.09 -27.98
N GLN A 311 -16.64 -1.20 -27.59
CA GLN A 311 -17.28 -1.37 -26.29
C GLN A 311 -16.78 -2.63 -25.58
N TYR A 312 -16.80 -2.59 -24.26
CA TYR A 312 -16.35 -3.66 -23.36
C TYR A 312 -17.47 -4.02 -22.39
N ASP A 313 -17.56 -5.28 -22.01
CA ASP A 313 -18.53 -5.75 -21.01
C ASP A 313 -18.11 -5.37 -19.59
N VAL A 314 -16.81 -5.26 -19.34
CA VAL A 314 -16.21 -4.86 -18.06
C VAL A 314 -15.11 -3.83 -18.33
N VAL A 315 -15.21 -2.67 -17.72
CA VAL A 315 -14.21 -1.60 -17.78
C VAL A 315 -13.72 -1.33 -16.37
N VAL A 316 -12.42 -1.49 -16.13
CA VAL A 316 -11.73 -1.18 -14.87
C VAL A 316 -10.82 0.02 -15.10
N ILE A 317 -10.90 1.01 -14.22
CA ILE A 317 -10.06 2.22 -14.25
C ILE A 317 -9.49 2.43 -12.84
N ASP A 318 -8.21 2.11 -12.66
CA ASP A 318 -7.48 2.20 -11.39
C ASP A 318 -6.25 3.11 -11.54
N PRO A 319 -6.43 4.43 -11.58
CA PRO A 319 -5.35 5.38 -11.81
C PRO A 319 -4.42 5.50 -10.60
N PRO A 320 -3.18 5.97 -10.80
CA PRO A 320 -2.30 6.36 -9.72
C PRO A 320 -2.91 7.49 -8.90
N SER A 321 -2.39 7.71 -7.67
CA SER A 321 -2.86 8.81 -6.83
C SER A 321 -2.65 10.16 -7.53
N PHE A 322 -3.74 10.88 -7.77
CA PHE A 322 -3.71 12.22 -8.37
C PHE A 322 -3.57 13.34 -7.34
N ALA A 323 -3.91 13.10 -6.05
CA ALA A 323 -3.84 14.09 -4.98
C ALA A 323 -2.66 13.80 -4.03
N ASN A 324 -1.48 14.33 -4.36
CA ASN A 324 -0.28 14.20 -3.52
C ASN A 324 -0.16 15.32 -2.46
N SER A 325 -0.88 16.41 -2.62
CA SER A 325 -0.97 17.55 -1.70
C SER A 325 -2.43 17.99 -1.51
N ALA A 326 -2.69 18.84 -0.51
CA ALA A 326 -4.04 19.38 -0.29
C ALA A 326 -4.53 20.19 -1.51
N ASP A 327 -3.65 20.99 -2.11
CA ASP A 327 -3.97 21.83 -3.27
C ASP A 327 -4.22 21.01 -4.55
N GLY A 328 -3.87 19.72 -4.56
CA GLY A 328 -4.08 18.81 -5.68
C GLY A 328 -5.45 18.11 -5.72
N VAL A 329 -6.30 18.30 -4.70
CA VAL A 329 -7.58 17.59 -4.59
C VAL A 329 -8.54 17.93 -5.72
N ASP A 330 -8.74 19.20 -6.04
CA ASP A 330 -9.64 19.61 -7.11
C ASP A 330 -9.19 19.10 -8.49
N LEU A 331 -7.89 19.13 -8.75
CA LEU A 331 -7.33 18.55 -9.97
C LEU A 331 -7.57 17.04 -10.04
N ALA A 332 -7.43 16.34 -8.92
CA ALA A 332 -7.70 14.91 -8.84
C ALA A 332 -9.19 14.61 -9.12
N LEU A 333 -10.11 15.37 -8.52
CA LEU A 333 -11.55 15.22 -8.75
C LEU A 333 -11.93 15.44 -10.22
N ASN A 334 -11.34 16.44 -10.88
CA ASN A 334 -11.54 16.70 -12.32
C ASN A 334 -11.03 15.54 -13.18
N LYS A 335 -9.91 14.91 -12.81
CA LYS A 335 -9.40 13.71 -13.50
C LYS A 335 -10.33 12.50 -13.30
N TYR A 336 -10.85 12.27 -12.10
CA TYR A 336 -11.84 11.19 -11.85
C TYR A 336 -13.13 11.43 -12.62
N GLU A 337 -13.64 12.67 -12.70
CA GLU A 337 -14.77 13.05 -13.55
C GLU A 337 -14.50 12.69 -15.01
N THR A 338 -13.33 13.09 -15.53
CA THR A 338 -12.94 12.83 -16.92
C THR A 338 -12.83 11.33 -17.21
N LEU A 339 -12.18 10.56 -16.33
CA LEU A 339 -12.06 9.11 -16.47
C LEU A 339 -13.44 8.42 -16.40
N THR A 340 -14.33 8.87 -15.53
CA THR A 340 -15.70 8.37 -15.47
C THR A 340 -16.42 8.64 -16.79
N ARG A 341 -16.34 9.85 -17.31
CA ARG A 341 -16.94 10.25 -18.60
C ARG A 341 -16.45 9.39 -19.76
N LEU A 342 -15.14 9.12 -19.82
CA LEU A 342 -14.53 8.30 -20.88
C LEU A 342 -14.94 6.81 -20.71
N GLY A 343 -14.81 6.26 -19.50
CA GLY A 343 -15.16 4.88 -19.19
C GLY A 343 -16.64 4.57 -19.49
N THR A 344 -17.53 5.49 -19.13
CA THR A 344 -18.99 5.37 -19.40
C THR A 344 -19.31 5.09 -20.87
N GLN A 345 -18.60 5.72 -21.79
CA GLN A 345 -18.83 5.57 -23.24
C GLN A 345 -18.31 4.22 -23.78
N LEU A 346 -17.42 3.57 -23.05
CA LEU A 346 -16.80 2.30 -23.45
C LEU A 346 -17.52 1.06 -22.88
N VAL A 347 -18.44 1.24 -21.91
CA VAL A 347 -19.17 0.12 -21.33
C VAL A 347 -20.35 -0.27 -22.20
N ALA A 348 -20.45 -1.54 -22.57
CA ALA A 348 -21.59 -2.11 -23.29
C ALA A 348 -22.88 -2.10 -22.44
N LYS A 349 -24.07 -2.26 -23.08
CA LYS A 349 -25.33 -2.48 -22.36
C LYS A 349 -25.18 -3.68 -21.42
N LYS A 350 -25.74 -3.59 -20.21
CA LYS A 350 -25.58 -4.60 -19.16
C LYS A 350 -24.10 -4.88 -18.78
N GLY A 351 -23.18 -3.95 -19.08
CA GLY A 351 -21.77 -4.03 -18.72
C GLY A 351 -21.48 -3.44 -17.34
N TRP A 352 -20.23 -3.52 -16.92
CA TRP A 352 -19.72 -3.02 -15.64
C TRP A 352 -18.71 -1.92 -15.86
N LEU A 353 -18.80 -0.88 -15.03
CA LEU A 353 -17.77 0.16 -14.89
C LEU A 353 -17.26 0.11 -13.45
N ILE A 354 -15.98 -0.19 -13.28
CA ILE A 354 -15.31 -0.25 -12.00
C ILE A 354 -14.32 0.91 -11.95
N LEU A 355 -14.49 1.79 -10.98
CA LEU A 355 -13.66 2.97 -10.78
C LEU A 355 -12.98 2.88 -9.43
N ALA A 356 -11.66 3.03 -9.39
CA ALA A 356 -10.86 2.98 -8.19
C ALA A 356 -10.09 4.26 -7.91
N SER A 357 -9.69 4.46 -6.67
CA SER A 357 -8.82 5.54 -6.22
C SER A 357 -7.99 5.09 -5.04
N CYS A 358 -6.68 5.36 -5.09
CA CYS A 358 -5.74 5.18 -3.98
C CYS A 358 -5.32 6.49 -3.31
N SER A 359 -6.08 7.58 -3.49
CA SER A 359 -5.81 8.89 -2.89
C SER A 359 -6.34 8.98 -1.47
N SER A 360 -5.47 9.15 -0.46
CA SER A 360 -5.87 9.35 0.94
C SER A 360 -6.55 10.70 1.20
N ARG A 361 -6.38 11.69 0.31
CA ARG A 361 -6.93 13.04 0.43
C ARG A 361 -8.30 13.23 -0.22
N VAL A 362 -8.77 12.23 -0.95
CA VAL A 362 -10.11 12.19 -1.55
C VAL A 362 -10.92 11.15 -0.81
N ASP A 363 -11.97 11.55 -0.12
CA ASP A 363 -12.87 10.62 0.55
C ASP A 363 -13.84 9.93 -0.43
N MET A 364 -14.62 8.98 0.07
CA MET A 364 -15.56 8.21 -0.76
C MET A 364 -16.66 9.11 -1.34
N ASP A 365 -17.15 10.08 -0.59
CA ASP A 365 -18.26 10.94 -1.04
C ASP A 365 -17.81 11.89 -2.14
N GLN A 366 -16.64 12.51 -1.98
CA GLN A 366 -16.00 13.32 -3.02
C GLN A 366 -15.76 12.52 -4.30
N PHE A 367 -15.28 11.28 -4.14
CA PHE A 367 -15.03 10.37 -5.27
C PHE A 367 -16.33 10.05 -6.02
N LEU A 368 -17.41 9.69 -5.31
CA LEU A 368 -18.72 9.44 -5.91
C LEU A 368 -19.35 10.68 -6.55
N GLN A 369 -19.11 11.87 -5.97
CA GLN A 369 -19.55 13.13 -6.59
C GLN A 369 -18.85 13.39 -7.94
N ALA A 370 -17.54 13.12 -8.04
CA ALA A 370 -16.82 13.20 -9.30
C ALA A 370 -17.41 12.23 -10.36
N HIS A 371 -17.76 11.00 -9.96
CA HIS A 371 -18.45 10.05 -10.86
C HIS A 371 -19.80 10.58 -11.33
N LYS A 372 -20.61 11.13 -10.43
CA LYS A 372 -21.91 11.71 -10.77
C LYS A 372 -21.77 12.82 -11.83
N LYS A 373 -20.76 13.70 -11.66
CA LYS A 373 -20.46 14.74 -12.67
C LYS A 373 -20.08 14.12 -14.02
N GLY A 374 -19.22 13.09 -14.03
CA GLY A 374 -18.82 12.36 -15.22
C GLY A 374 -20.00 11.73 -15.96
N PHE A 375 -20.95 11.10 -15.26
CA PHE A 375 -22.19 10.57 -15.86
C PHE A 375 -23.08 11.67 -16.43
N THR A 376 -23.22 12.78 -15.69
CA THR A 376 -24.02 13.94 -16.14
C THR A 376 -23.44 14.55 -17.42
N ALA A 377 -22.12 14.62 -17.56
CA ALA A 377 -21.43 15.18 -18.72
C ALA A 377 -21.74 14.41 -20.03
N VAL A 378 -22.04 13.13 -19.96
CA VAL A 378 -22.50 12.31 -21.10
C VAL A 378 -24.02 12.14 -21.15
N LYS A 379 -24.75 12.88 -20.31
CA LYS A 379 -26.22 12.89 -20.26
C LYS A 379 -26.82 11.51 -20.07
N THR A 380 -26.18 10.63 -19.26
CA THR A 380 -26.66 9.28 -18.97
C THR A 380 -27.12 9.13 -17.52
N GLN A 381 -28.20 8.36 -17.32
CA GLN A 381 -28.67 7.87 -16.03
C GLN A 381 -28.69 6.34 -15.98
N ASP A 382 -28.02 5.70 -16.93
CA ASP A 382 -28.09 4.25 -17.14
C ASP A 382 -27.22 3.45 -16.18
N PHE A 383 -26.42 4.10 -15.30
CA PHE A 383 -25.51 3.45 -14.39
C PHE A 383 -26.03 3.45 -12.95
N ASN A 384 -26.22 2.26 -12.41
CA ASN A 384 -26.54 2.06 -11.00
C ASN A 384 -25.27 1.70 -10.21
N LEU A 385 -25.03 2.39 -9.09
CA LEU A 385 -24.01 1.97 -8.12
C LEU A 385 -24.49 0.70 -7.43
N ILE A 386 -23.76 -0.38 -7.58
CA ILE A 386 -24.10 -1.70 -7.03
C ILE A 386 -23.34 -1.96 -5.74
N GLU A 387 -22.05 -1.60 -5.71
CA GLU A 387 -21.17 -1.95 -4.60
C GLU A 387 -20.08 -0.88 -4.42
N LYS A 388 -19.67 -0.67 -3.18
CA LYS A 388 -18.50 0.09 -2.80
C LYS A 388 -17.59 -0.80 -1.99
N THR A 389 -16.30 -0.84 -2.32
CA THR A 389 -15.29 -1.57 -1.57
C THR A 389 -14.15 -0.65 -1.13
N GLY A 390 -13.36 -1.11 -0.19
CA GLY A 390 -12.18 -0.43 0.33
C GLY A 390 -11.02 -1.41 0.50
N HIS A 391 -10.38 -1.33 1.65
CA HIS A 391 -9.23 -2.15 2.00
C HIS A 391 -9.61 -3.60 2.32
N ASP A 392 -8.73 -4.52 1.94
CA ASP A 392 -8.81 -5.92 2.35
C ASP A 392 -8.32 -6.09 3.81
N ILE A 393 -8.49 -7.29 4.35
CA ILE A 393 -8.18 -7.62 5.75
C ILE A 393 -6.71 -7.38 6.12
N ASP A 394 -5.78 -7.60 5.19
CA ASP A 394 -4.34 -7.33 5.40
C ASP A 394 -3.96 -5.86 5.25
N HIS A 395 -4.89 -5.04 4.80
CA HIS A 395 -4.79 -3.58 4.71
C HIS A 395 -5.87 -2.90 5.55
N ALA A 396 -6.39 -3.57 6.58
CA ALA A 396 -7.41 -3.01 7.47
C ALA A 396 -6.94 -1.71 8.11
N VAL A 397 -7.84 -0.74 8.20
CA VAL A 397 -7.54 0.62 8.67
C VAL A 397 -8.15 0.82 10.04
N GLY A 398 -7.30 1.21 11.02
CA GLY A 398 -7.66 1.44 12.41
C GLY A 398 -7.69 2.93 12.81
N PHE A 399 -7.37 3.87 11.91
CA PHE A 399 -7.39 5.31 12.21
C PHE A 399 -7.77 6.15 10.97
N GLU A 400 -8.28 7.36 11.20
CA GLU A 400 -8.89 8.21 10.17
C GLU A 400 -8.01 8.43 8.93
N HIS A 401 -6.73 8.72 9.12
CA HIS A 401 -5.83 9.03 8.01
C HIS A 401 -5.27 7.81 7.26
N GLY A 402 -5.63 6.60 7.69
CA GLY A 402 -5.21 5.34 7.04
C GLY A 402 -6.03 4.99 5.79
N HIS A 403 -7.21 5.58 5.61
CA HIS A 403 -8.11 5.30 4.50
C HIS A 403 -7.60 5.91 3.19
N TYR A 404 -7.15 5.08 2.25
CA TYR A 404 -6.73 5.56 0.94
C TYR A 404 -7.41 4.84 -0.22
N LEU A 405 -7.79 3.56 -0.07
CA LEU A 405 -8.33 2.74 -1.14
C LEU A 405 -9.86 2.83 -1.18
N LYS A 406 -10.40 3.12 -2.34
CA LYS A 406 -11.84 3.18 -2.65
C LYS A 406 -12.08 2.59 -4.02
N THR A 407 -13.13 1.76 -4.14
CA THR A 407 -13.58 1.24 -5.44
C THR A 407 -15.09 1.28 -5.50
N ALA A 408 -15.64 1.72 -6.63
CA ALA A 408 -17.06 1.79 -6.90
C ALA A 408 -17.42 0.94 -8.13
N TYR A 409 -18.37 0.07 -7.99
CA TYR A 409 -18.87 -0.83 -9.04
C TYR A 409 -20.21 -0.34 -9.55
N TYR A 410 -20.25 0.01 -10.82
CA TYR A 410 -21.46 0.46 -11.50
C TYR A 410 -21.91 -0.56 -12.52
N ARG A 411 -23.24 -0.79 -12.59
CA ARG A 411 -23.86 -1.62 -13.61
C ARG A 411 -24.62 -0.74 -14.58
N ARG A 412 -24.32 -0.87 -15.89
CA ARG A 412 -25.13 -0.23 -16.94
C ARG A 412 -26.44 -1.00 -17.13
N LYS A 413 -27.58 -0.29 -17.28
CA LYS A 413 -28.90 -0.84 -17.58
C LYS A 413 -28.96 -1.48 -18.96
#